data_963722f755172cfc4b85b097ac86c053
#
_entry.id   963722f755172cfc4b85b097ac86c053
#
_cell.length_a   1.000
_cell.length_b   1.000
_cell.length_c   1.000
_cell.angle_alpha   90.00
_cell.angle_beta   90.00
_cell.angle_gamma   90.00
#
_symmetry.space_group_name_H-M   'P 1'
#
loop_
_entity.id
_entity.type
_entity.pdbx_description
1 polymer ?
#
loop_
_entity_poly.entity_id
_entity_poly.type
_entity_poly.pdbx_seq_one_letter_code
_entity_poly.pdbx_strand_id
1 'polypeptide(L)' 'MIEIAPRIVVDDKVRFGKPVIRGTRVPVDVLIGKLASGLTAEQVAGEYGVERADVLAALAYAARSLGEEQISVVP' A
#
# COMPACT_ATOMS: atom_id res chain seq x y z
N MET A 1 -3.40 16.41 3.13
CA MET A 1 -3.38 14.94 3.37
C MET A 1 -4.79 14.40 3.31
N ILE A 2 -5.00 13.36 2.53
CA ILE A 2 -6.31 12.75 2.34
C ILE A 2 -6.19 11.26 2.64
N GLU A 3 -7.05 10.75 3.52
CA GLU A 3 -7.13 9.30 3.75
C GLU A 3 -8.03 8.69 2.68
N ILE A 4 -7.44 7.87 1.81
CA ILE A 4 -8.15 7.27 0.67
C ILE A 4 -8.62 5.85 0.94
N ALA A 5 -8.14 5.24 2.01
CA ALA A 5 -8.54 3.93 2.50
C ALA A 5 -8.08 3.84 3.95
N PRO A 6 -8.60 2.89 4.76
CA PRO A 6 -8.14 2.77 6.14
C PRO A 6 -6.62 2.66 6.22
N ARG A 7 -5.99 3.52 7.00
CA ARG A 7 -4.55 3.62 7.23
C ARG A 7 -3.73 4.09 6.02
N ILE A 8 -4.35 4.38 4.89
CA ILE A 8 -3.66 4.78 3.65
C ILE A 8 -3.99 6.24 3.34
N VAL A 9 -2.95 7.06 3.18
CA VAL A 9 -3.11 8.48 2.91
C VAL A 9 -2.33 8.89 1.67
N VAL A 10 -2.74 10.01 1.08
CA VAL A 10 -2.04 10.66 -0.02
C VAL A 10 -1.76 12.10 0.41
N ASP A 11 -0.52 12.53 0.22
CA ASP A 11 -0.10 13.90 0.50
C ASP A 11 0.91 14.28 -0.58
N ASP A 12 0.63 15.35 -1.33
CA ASP A 12 1.49 15.79 -2.44
C ASP A 12 2.90 16.16 -1.98
N LYS A 13 3.08 16.43 -0.69
CA LYS A 13 4.38 16.74 -0.09
C LYS A 13 5.13 15.51 0.38
N VAL A 14 4.49 14.34 0.36
CA VAL A 14 5.09 13.08 0.79
C VAL A 14 5.10 12.13 -0.39
N ARG A 15 6.30 11.71 -0.81
CA ARG A 15 6.47 10.76 -1.92
C ARG A 15 5.72 11.18 -3.19
N PHE A 16 5.63 12.50 -3.45
CA PHE A 16 5.00 13.04 -4.66
C PHE A 16 3.55 12.59 -4.84
N GLY A 17 2.83 12.45 -3.74
CA GLY A 17 1.43 12.04 -3.78
C GLY A 17 1.19 10.56 -3.93
N LYS A 18 2.20 9.71 -3.77
CA LYS A 18 2.00 8.26 -3.75
C LYS A 18 1.24 7.85 -2.48
N PRO A 19 0.40 6.81 -2.54
CA PRO A 19 -0.21 6.27 -1.32
C PRO A 19 0.85 5.79 -0.34
N VAL A 20 0.73 6.23 0.91
CA VAL A 20 1.64 5.84 1.99
C VAL A 20 0.84 5.43 3.21
N ILE A 21 1.48 4.72 4.13
CA ILE A 21 0.90 4.39 5.42
C ILE A 21 0.78 5.67 6.24
N ARG A 22 -0.39 5.93 6.82
CA ARG A 22 -0.68 7.11 7.61
C ARG A 22 0.35 7.28 8.73
N GLY A 23 0.86 8.49 8.88
CA GLY A 23 1.87 8.82 9.88
C GLY A 23 3.28 8.42 9.51
N THR A 24 3.51 7.95 8.29
CA THR A 24 4.83 7.53 7.81
C THR A 24 5.09 8.07 6.42
N ARG A 25 6.29 7.79 5.90
CA ARG A 25 6.63 8.02 4.50
C ARG A 25 6.74 6.70 3.73
N VAL A 26 6.22 5.61 4.29
CA VAL A 26 6.35 4.26 3.73
C VAL A 26 5.31 4.07 2.61
N PRO A 27 5.74 3.94 1.35
CA PRO A 27 4.80 3.76 0.25
C PRO A 27 4.14 2.38 0.28
N VAL A 28 2.88 2.34 -0.10
CA VAL A 28 2.11 1.08 -0.19
C VAL A 28 2.77 0.10 -1.16
N ASP A 29 3.21 0.59 -2.33
CA ASP A 29 3.79 -0.28 -3.36
C ASP A 29 5.07 -0.96 -2.87
N VAL A 30 5.85 -0.31 -2.01
CA VAL A 30 7.06 -0.91 -1.44
C VAL A 30 6.70 -2.10 -0.54
N LEU A 31 5.66 -1.95 0.30
CA LEU A 31 5.21 -3.05 1.16
C LEU A 31 4.72 -4.23 0.32
N ILE A 32 3.95 -3.95 -0.72
CA ILE A 32 3.46 -4.98 -1.64
C ILE A 32 4.62 -5.71 -2.32
N GLY A 33 5.61 -4.95 -2.79
CA GLY A 33 6.80 -5.52 -3.44
C GLY A 33 7.57 -6.46 -2.51
N LYS A 34 7.67 -6.12 -1.23
CA LYS A 34 8.35 -6.98 -0.24
C LYS A 34 7.58 -8.26 0.03
N LEU A 35 6.26 -8.18 0.10
CA LEU A 35 5.42 -9.38 0.20
C LEU A 35 5.60 -10.26 -1.04
N ALA A 36 5.65 -9.66 -2.22
CA ALA A 36 5.86 -10.38 -3.47
C ALA A 36 7.21 -11.11 -3.50
N SER A 37 8.21 -10.59 -2.79
CA SER A 37 9.53 -11.22 -2.70
C SER A 37 9.57 -12.40 -1.73
N GLY A 38 8.47 -12.67 -1.02
CA GLY A 38 8.34 -13.84 -0.15
C GLY A 38 8.38 -13.57 1.35
N LEU A 39 8.49 -12.30 1.76
CA LEU A 39 8.45 -11.98 3.18
C LEU A 39 7.02 -12.11 3.72
N THR A 40 6.91 -12.47 5.01
CA THR A 40 5.62 -12.45 5.70
C THR A 40 5.23 -11.02 6.05
N ALA A 41 3.94 -10.82 6.35
CA ALA A 41 3.45 -9.50 6.76
C ALA A 41 4.19 -9.01 8.02
N GLU A 42 4.49 -9.91 8.96
CA GLU A 42 5.22 -9.58 10.18
C GLU A 42 6.66 -9.14 9.87
N GLN A 43 7.32 -9.82 8.93
CA GLN A 43 8.67 -9.46 8.53
C GLN A 43 8.70 -8.09 7.86
N VAL A 44 7.75 -7.82 6.97
CA VAL A 44 7.64 -6.53 6.30
C VAL A 44 7.38 -5.41 7.31
N ALA A 45 6.45 -5.65 8.24
CA ALA A 45 6.14 -4.69 9.29
C ALA A 45 7.37 -4.34 10.11
N GLY A 46 8.15 -5.34 10.51
CA GLY A 46 9.38 -5.12 11.27
C GLY A 46 10.44 -4.38 10.48
N GLU A 47 10.58 -4.66 9.20
CA GLU A 47 11.58 -4.03 8.34
C GLU A 47 11.31 -2.53 8.17
N TYR A 48 10.05 -2.13 8.06
CA TYR A 48 9.68 -0.74 7.79
C TYR A 48 9.18 0.02 9.01
N GLY A 49 9.15 -0.62 10.18
CA GLY A 49 8.72 0.04 11.40
C GLY A 49 7.23 0.39 11.40
N VAL A 50 6.43 -0.40 10.74
CA VAL A 50 4.97 -0.26 10.71
C VAL A 50 4.33 -1.46 11.41
N GLU A 51 3.01 -1.41 11.60
CA GLU A 51 2.28 -2.50 12.22
C GLU A 51 1.87 -3.54 11.17
N ARG A 52 1.65 -4.77 11.60
CA ARG A 52 1.10 -5.80 10.70
C ARG A 52 -0.22 -5.35 10.09
N ALA A 53 -1.06 -4.66 10.86
CA ALA A 53 -2.32 -4.11 10.38
C ALA A 53 -2.12 -3.12 9.23
N ASP A 54 -1.01 -2.38 9.24
CA ASP A 54 -0.69 -1.45 8.15
C ASP A 54 -0.38 -2.22 6.86
N VAL A 55 0.36 -3.31 6.98
CA VAL A 55 0.69 -4.16 5.82
C VAL A 55 -0.58 -4.77 5.23
N LEU A 56 -1.49 -5.26 6.09
CA LEU A 56 -2.77 -5.79 5.63
C LEU A 56 -3.64 -4.71 4.99
N ALA A 57 -3.61 -3.49 5.53
CA ALA A 57 -4.32 -2.36 4.92
C ALA A 57 -3.77 -2.05 3.53
N ALA A 58 -2.46 -2.11 3.35
CA ALA A 58 -1.83 -1.91 2.05
C ALA A 58 -2.29 -2.97 1.05
N LEU A 59 -2.34 -4.23 1.47
CA LEU A 59 -2.84 -5.33 0.63
C LEU A 59 -4.31 -5.12 0.25
N ALA A 60 -5.14 -4.75 1.21
CA ALA A 60 -6.56 -4.51 0.96
C ALA A 60 -6.78 -3.36 -0.04
N TYR A 61 -6.01 -2.29 0.12
CA TYR A 61 -6.05 -1.17 -0.81
C TYR A 61 -5.62 -1.59 -2.21
N ALA A 62 -4.51 -2.33 -2.31
CA ALA A 62 -4.01 -2.80 -3.60
C ALA A 62 -5.02 -3.73 -4.30
N ALA A 63 -5.62 -4.64 -3.55
CA ALA A 63 -6.63 -5.55 -4.10
C ALA A 63 -7.83 -4.80 -4.65
N ARG A 64 -8.30 -3.78 -3.92
CA ARG A 64 -9.43 -2.96 -4.36
C ARG A 64 -9.07 -2.15 -5.60
N SER A 65 -7.87 -1.55 -5.62
CA SER A 65 -7.41 -0.76 -6.76
C SER A 65 -7.31 -1.61 -8.01
N LEU A 66 -6.78 -2.82 -7.91
CA LEU A 66 -6.70 -3.76 -9.03
C LEU A 66 -8.09 -4.21 -9.46
N GLY A 67 -9.01 -4.42 -8.51
CA GLY A 67 -10.38 -4.83 -8.81
C GLY A 67 -11.17 -3.77 -9.57
N GLU A 68 -10.76 -2.51 -9.50
CA GLU A 68 -11.38 -1.42 -10.23
C GLU A 68 -10.83 -1.26 -11.64
N GLU A 69 -9.71 -1.91 -11.97
CA GLU A 69 -9.17 -1.88 -13.32
C GLU A 69 -10.10 -2.60 -14.29
N GLN A 70 -10.30 -1.97 -15.43
CA GLN A 70 -11.04 -2.56 -16.53
C GLN A 70 -10.12 -2.62 -17.74
N ILE A 71 -9.95 -3.82 -18.25
CA ILE A 71 -9.14 -4.04 -19.44
C ILE A 71 -10.08 -4.48 -20.56
N SER A 72 -10.15 -3.68 -21.63
CA SER A 72 -10.94 -4.04 -22.80
C SER A 72 -10.17 -5.08 -23.61
N VAL A 73 -10.79 -6.24 -23.77
CA VAL A 73 -10.24 -7.30 -24.62
C VAL A 73 -11.00 -7.25 -25.92
N VAL A 74 -10.29 -7.01 -27.03
CA VAL A 74 -10.89 -7.00 -28.36
C VAL A 74 -10.68 -8.37 -28.97
N PRO A 75 -11.77 -9.07 -29.35
CA PRO A 75 -11.67 -10.39 -29.95
C PRO A 75 -10.87 -10.40 -31.25
#